data_063fcf324f5efc1aa772efc78d776041
#
_entry.id   063fcf324f5efc1aa772efc78d776041
#
_cell.length_a   1.000
_cell.length_b   1.000
_cell.length_c   1.000
_cell.angle_alpha   90.00
_cell.angle_beta   90.00
_cell.angle_gamma   90.00
#
_symmetry.space_group_name_H-M   'P 1'
#
loop_
_entity.id
_entity.type
_entity.pdbx_description
1 polymer ?
#
loop_
_entity_poly.entity_id
_entity_poly.type
_entity_poly.pdbx_seq_one_letter_code
_entity_poly.pdbx_strand_id
1 'polypeptide(L)'
;MESVLDKKVREYKELLDRKEELAELTKENNAAKEALEAEICQLMVDEEKPSTVVDGFTYSLQQKTMYSKKSEEALAAAGITFFDVLREQGLGDLIVEKVDPRTLQSSVRAMAEENDGELPEELVECLSIYEKLTLSKRKANTKALDRAKANR
;
A
#
# COMPACT_ATOMS: atom_id res chain seq x y z
N MET A 1 24.36 -9.17 -31.72
CA MET A 1 24.99 -8.68 -30.46
C MET A 1 23.99 -7.85 -29.68
N GLU A 2 23.83 -8.16 -28.42
CA GLU A 2 22.89 -7.45 -27.54
C GLU A 2 23.39 -6.05 -27.23
N SER A 3 22.51 -5.06 -27.34
CA SER A 3 22.87 -3.68 -27.05
C SER A 3 23.07 -3.45 -25.55
N VAL A 4 23.77 -2.38 -25.18
CA VAL A 4 23.92 -1.97 -23.78
C VAL A 4 22.56 -1.68 -23.17
N LEU A 5 21.66 -1.07 -23.93
CA LEU A 5 20.29 -0.79 -23.50
C LEU A 5 19.55 -2.08 -23.15
N ASP A 6 19.61 -3.09 -24.01
CA ASP A 6 18.92 -4.36 -23.79
C ASP A 6 19.41 -5.06 -22.52
N LYS A 7 20.73 -5.02 -22.29
CA LYS A 7 21.32 -5.57 -21.06
C LYS A 7 20.79 -4.86 -19.81
N LYS A 8 20.70 -3.54 -19.85
CA LYS A 8 20.17 -2.74 -18.74
C LYS A 8 18.69 -3.00 -18.48
N VAL A 9 17.91 -3.12 -19.55
CA VAL A 9 16.48 -3.47 -19.43
C VAL A 9 16.32 -4.86 -18.81
N ARG A 10 17.18 -5.81 -19.17
CA ARG A 10 17.15 -7.16 -18.61
C ARG A 10 17.49 -7.14 -17.12
N GLU A 11 18.54 -6.40 -16.71
CA GLU A 11 18.87 -6.19 -15.30
C GLU A 11 17.69 -5.57 -14.54
N TYR A 12 17.02 -4.60 -15.13
CA TYR A 12 15.84 -3.96 -14.56
C TYR A 12 14.70 -4.96 -14.37
N LYS A 13 14.46 -5.83 -15.35
CA LYS A 13 13.45 -6.90 -15.23
C LYS A 13 13.75 -7.84 -14.08
N GLU A 14 15.01 -8.22 -13.91
CA GLU A 14 15.43 -9.08 -12.79
C GLU A 14 15.12 -8.43 -11.44
N LEU A 15 15.33 -7.12 -11.32
CA LEU A 15 14.99 -6.37 -10.10
C LEU A 15 13.48 -6.31 -9.87
N LEU A 16 12.68 -6.16 -10.91
CA LEU A 16 11.22 -6.20 -10.81
C LEU A 16 10.72 -7.57 -10.34
N ASP A 17 11.27 -8.64 -10.91
CA ASP A 17 10.92 -10.02 -10.53
C ASP A 17 11.31 -10.29 -9.07
N ARG A 18 12.48 -9.81 -8.66
CA ARG A 18 12.95 -9.93 -7.28
C ARG A 18 12.06 -9.15 -6.30
N LYS A 19 11.59 -7.99 -6.71
CA LYS A 19 10.65 -7.19 -5.91
C LYS A 19 9.36 -7.96 -5.63
N GLU A 20 8.80 -8.60 -6.65
CA GLU A 20 7.59 -9.42 -6.51
C GLU A 20 7.84 -10.63 -5.60
N GLU A 21 8.97 -11.32 -5.79
CA GLU A 21 9.37 -12.44 -4.95
C GLU A 21 9.49 -12.04 -3.48
N LEU A 22 10.17 -10.93 -3.21
CA LEU A 22 10.34 -10.43 -1.84
C LEU A 22 9.00 -10.04 -1.20
N ALA A 23 8.08 -9.45 -1.98
CA ALA A 23 6.75 -9.10 -1.49
C ALA A 23 5.97 -10.37 -1.08
N GLU A 24 6.03 -11.43 -1.89
CA GLU A 24 5.38 -12.70 -1.59
C GLU A 24 6.02 -13.38 -0.37
N LEU A 25 7.35 -13.41 -0.29
CA LEU A 25 8.07 -13.95 0.86
C LEU A 25 7.73 -13.20 2.15
N THR A 26 7.63 -11.87 2.07
CA THR A 26 7.24 -11.05 3.23
C THR A 26 5.83 -11.38 3.69
N LYS A 27 4.89 -11.54 2.76
CA LYS A 27 3.51 -11.90 3.06
C LYS A 27 3.43 -13.27 3.74
N GLU A 28 4.12 -14.27 3.21
CA GLU A 28 4.19 -15.61 3.77
C GLU A 28 4.81 -15.61 5.17
N ASN A 29 5.90 -14.87 5.34
CA ASN A 29 6.58 -14.76 6.63
C ASN A 29 5.72 -14.08 7.68
N ASN A 30 5.01 -13.02 7.32
CA ASN A 30 4.10 -12.33 8.23
C ASN A 30 2.95 -13.24 8.67
N ALA A 31 2.38 -14.01 7.75
CA ALA A 31 1.32 -14.96 8.08
C ALA A 31 1.83 -16.06 9.03
N ALA A 32 3.01 -16.61 8.76
CA ALA A 32 3.63 -17.61 9.62
C ALA A 32 3.95 -17.06 11.01
N LYS A 33 4.47 -15.84 11.08
CA LYS A 33 4.76 -15.13 12.33
C LYS A 33 3.50 -14.94 13.17
N GLU A 34 2.42 -14.46 12.57
CA GLU A 34 1.15 -14.23 13.26
C GLU A 34 0.54 -15.53 13.80
N ALA A 35 0.57 -16.60 12.99
CA ALA A 35 0.06 -17.90 13.40
C ALA A 35 0.87 -18.46 14.57
N LEU A 36 2.19 -18.37 14.51
CA LEU A 36 3.07 -18.86 15.57
C LEU A 36 2.94 -18.02 16.84
N GLU A 37 2.79 -16.70 16.72
CA GLU A 37 2.56 -15.81 17.85
C GLU A 37 1.28 -16.20 18.60
N ALA A 38 0.21 -16.51 17.88
CA ALA A 38 -1.06 -16.95 18.49
C ALA A 38 -0.88 -18.27 19.24
N GLU A 39 -0.13 -19.23 18.66
CA GLU A 39 0.17 -20.51 19.32
C GLU A 39 0.99 -20.31 20.59
N ILE A 40 2.02 -19.45 20.53
CA ILE A 40 2.87 -19.14 21.69
C ILE A 40 2.06 -18.49 22.80
N CYS A 41 1.23 -17.51 22.48
CA CYS A 41 0.37 -16.85 23.46
C CYS A 41 -0.58 -17.85 24.12
N GLN A 42 -1.16 -18.76 23.34
CA GLN A 42 -2.05 -19.79 23.90
C GLN A 42 -1.31 -20.75 24.81
N LEU A 43 -0.09 -21.18 24.44
CA LEU A 43 0.74 -22.03 25.30
C LEU A 43 1.10 -21.32 26.62
N MET A 44 1.44 -20.03 26.55
CA MET A 44 1.76 -19.26 27.75
C MET A 44 0.57 -19.12 28.69
N VAL A 45 -0.64 -19.00 28.15
CA VAL A 45 -1.87 -19.00 28.94
C VAL A 45 -2.11 -20.36 29.56
N ASP A 46 -2.01 -21.43 28.78
CA ASP A 46 -2.27 -22.81 29.24
C ASP A 46 -1.26 -23.26 30.29
N GLU A 47 0.00 -22.86 30.16
CA GLU A 47 1.06 -23.20 31.12
C GLU A 47 1.14 -22.22 32.30
N GLU A 48 0.28 -21.21 32.33
CA GLU A 48 0.29 -20.14 33.36
C GLU A 48 1.66 -19.46 33.45
N LYS A 49 2.35 -19.32 32.33
CA LYS A 49 3.70 -18.78 32.25
C LYS A 49 3.68 -17.39 31.55
N PRO A 50 3.71 -16.28 32.35
CA PRO A 50 3.57 -14.94 31.78
C PRO A 50 4.79 -14.46 31.00
N SER A 51 5.94 -15.11 31.16
CA SER A 51 7.16 -14.78 30.41
C SER A 51 8.07 -15.99 30.26
N THR A 52 8.93 -15.96 29.26
CA THR A 52 9.94 -16.97 29.03
C THR A 52 11.20 -16.33 28.44
N VAL A 53 12.37 -16.89 28.75
CA VAL A 53 13.64 -16.40 28.23
C VAL A 53 14.20 -17.44 27.27
N VAL A 54 14.47 -17.01 26.05
CA VAL A 54 15.06 -17.86 25.01
C VAL A 54 16.14 -17.04 24.28
N ASP A 55 17.33 -17.60 24.15
CA ASP A 55 18.45 -16.98 23.43
C ASP A 55 18.77 -15.55 23.83
N GLY A 56 18.67 -15.27 25.15
CA GLY A 56 18.99 -13.96 25.71
C GLY A 56 17.88 -12.92 25.61
N PHE A 57 16.71 -13.29 25.08
CA PHE A 57 15.56 -12.40 24.98
C PHE A 57 14.43 -12.87 25.87
N THR A 58 13.78 -11.94 26.56
CA THR A 58 12.59 -12.21 27.35
C THR A 58 11.35 -11.95 26.51
N TYR A 59 10.49 -12.96 26.42
CA TYR A 59 9.21 -12.87 25.72
C TYR A 59 8.11 -12.86 26.77
N SER A 60 7.33 -11.80 26.82
CA SER A 60 6.30 -11.61 27.83
C SER A 60 4.91 -11.54 27.19
N LEU A 61 3.97 -12.25 27.81
CA LEU A 61 2.57 -12.18 27.39
C LEU A 61 2.02 -10.80 27.77
N GLN A 62 1.48 -10.08 26.79
CA GLN A 62 0.87 -8.78 26.99
C GLN A 62 -0.59 -8.82 26.55
N GLN A 63 -1.45 -8.28 27.40
CA GLN A 63 -2.84 -8.09 27.03
C GLN A 63 -3.08 -6.62 26.72
N LYS A 64 -3.47 -6.35 25.47
CA LYS A 64 -3.76 -5.01 24.99
C LYS A 64 -5.21 -4.90 24.58
N THR A 65 -5.89 -3.86 25.02
CA THR A 65 -7.23 -3.55 24.52
C THR A 65 -7.08 -2.73 23.24
N MET A 66 -7.67 -3.20 22.16
CA MET A 66 -7.60 -2.53 20.85
C MET A 66 -8.86 -1.74 20.60
N TYR A 67 -8.71 -0.53 20.14
CA TYR A 67 -9.81 0.37 19.78
C TYR A 67 -9.71 0.74 18.33
N SER A 68 -10.76 0.48 17.58
CA SER A 68 -10.82 0.84 16.18
C SER A 68 -12.24 1.24 15.79
N LYS A 69 -12.34 2.07 14.77
CA LYS A 69 -13.63 2.46 14.21
C LYS A 69 -14.38 1.23 13.71
N LYS A 70 -15.67 1.13 14.01
CA LYS A 70 -16.53 0.11 13.42
C LYS A 70 -16.70 0.34 11.91
N SER A 71 -17.17 -0.68 11.21
CA SER A 71 -17.46 -0.56 9.78
C SER A 71 -18.50 0.52 9.51
N GLU A 72 -18.46 1.10 8.32
CA GLU A 72 -19.45 2.10 7.89
C GLU A 72 -20.88 1.54 7.96
N GLU A 73 -21.06 0.27 7.62
CA GLU A 73 -22.34 -0.42 7.72
C GLU A 73 -22.88 -0.49 9.15
N ALA A 74 -22.01 -0.84 10.10
CA ALA A 74 -22.39 -0.91 11.52
C ALA A 74 -22.74 0.47 12.08
N LEU A 75 -21.98 1.51 11.73
CA LEU A 75 -22.25 2.88 12.15
C LEU A 75 -23.55 3.42 11.54
N ALA A 76 -23.79 3.15 10.27
CA ALA A 76 -25.01 3.56 9.59
C ALA A 76 -26.24 2.87 10.19
N ALA A 77 -26.14 1.59 10.51
CA ALA A 77 -27.22 0.83 11.17
C ALA A 77 -27.58 1.38 12.54
N ALA A 78 -26.59 1.89 13.28
CA ALA A 78 -26.78 2.52 14.58
C ALA A 78 -27.15 4.02 14.50
N GLY A 79 -27.16 4.62 13.31
CA GLY A 79 -27.42 6.03 13.12
C GLY A 79 -26.32 6.94 13.69
N ILE A 80 -25.07 6.46 13.69
CA ILE A 80 -23.94 7.17 14.27
C ILE A 80 -23.10 7.83 13.19
N THR A 81 -22.82 9.13 13.35
CA THR A 81 -21.81 9.84 12.58
C THR A 81 -20.53 9.89 13.40
N PHE A 82 -19.54 9.13 13.01
CA PHE A 82 -18.32 8.93 13.79
C PHE A 82 -17.58 10.22 14.12
N PHE A 83 -17.44 11.11 13.16
CA PHE A 83 -16.75 12.39 13.39
C PHE A 83 -17.49 13.28 14.39
N ASP A 84 -18.81 13.27 14.37
CA ASP A 84 -19.61 14.04 15.33
C ASP A 84 -19.43 13.51 16.75
N VAL A 85 -19.39 12.20 16.91
CA VAL A 85 -19.12 11.56 18.21
C VAL A 85 -17.73 11.96 18.71
N LEU A 86 -16.72 11.91 17.85
CA LEU A 86 -15.36 12.32 18.22
C LEU A 86 -15.32 13.78 18.70
N ARG A 87 -16.00 14.68 18.02
CA ARG A 87 -16.08 16.09 18.42
C ARG A 87 -16.77 16.27 19.75
N GLU A 88 -17.88 15.59 19.94
CA GLU A 88 -18.65 15.63 21.21
C GLU A 88 -17.86 15.09 22.40
N GLN A 89 -16.98 14.12 22.16
CA GLN A 89 -16.18 13.50 23.20
C GLN A 89 -14.81 14.15 23.43
N GLY A 90 -14.57 15.30 22.81
CA GLY A 90 -13.30 16.01 22.96
C GLY A 90 -12.15 15.45 22.14
N LEU A 91 -12.43 14.59 21.16
CA LEU A 91 -11.44 13.95 20.28
C LEU A 91 -11.42 14.55 18.87
N GLY A 92 -12.01 15.73 18.69
CA GLY A 92 -12.06 16.40 17.39
C GLY A 92 -10.69 16.68 16.76
N ASP A 93 -9.66 16.85 17.60
CA ASP A 93 -8.29 17.08 17.14
C ASP A 93 -7.70 15.89 16.36
N LEU A 94 -8.30 14.71 16.50
CA LEU A 94 -7.88 13.53 15.74
C LEU A 94 -8.37 13.55 14.30
N ILE A 95 -9.34 14.41 14.00
CA ILE A 95 -9.88 14.55 12.64
C ILE A 95 -8.97 15.49 11.87
N VAL A 96 -8.36 14.97 10.80
CA VAL A 96 -7.44 15.75 9.97
C VAL A 96 -7.91 15.75 8.52
N GLU A 97 -7.74 16.89 7.88
CA GLU A 97 -7.96 17.01 6.45
C GLU A 97 -6.74 16.41 5.72
N LYS A 98 -6.99 15.56 4.76
CA LYS A 98 -5.94 14.91 4.02
C LYS A 98 -6.24 14.88 2.54
N VAL A 99 -5.22 15.14 1.74
CA VAL A 99 -5.28 15.02 0.30
C VAL A 99 -4.55 13.75 -0.13
N ASP A 100 -5.23 12.89 -0.88
CA ASP A 100 -4.61 11.71 -1.45
C ASP A 100 -3.71 12.10 -2.61
N PRO A 101 -2.40 11.78 -2.58
CA PRO A 101 -1.46 12.18 -3.63
C PRO A 101 -1.81 11.67 -5.02
N ARG A 102 -2.36 10.47 -5.13
CA ARG A 102 -2.73 9.88 -6.43
C ARG A 102 -3.94 10.57 -7.03
N THR A 103 -4.95 10.84 -6.21
CA THR A 103 -6.14 11.57 -6.63
C THR A 103 -5.80 13.00 -7.00
N LEU A 104 -4.91 13.64 -6.24
CA LEU A 104 -4.41 14.99 -6.55
C LEU A 104 -3.76 15.00 -7.93
N GLN A 105 -2.84 14.06 -8.19
CA GLN A 105 -2.15 13.91 -9.47
C GLN A 105 -3.13 13.78 -10.64
N SER A 106 -4.12 12.89 -10.51
CA SER A 106 -5.11 12.65 -11.54
C SER A 106 -6.02 13.85 -11.77
N SER A 107 -6.48 14.49 -10.70
CA SER A 107 -7.38 15.63 -10.78
C SER A 107 -6.71 16.87 -11.39
N VAL A 108 -5.47 17.13 -10.99
CA VAL A 108 -4.70 18.26 -11.54
C VAL A 108 -4.36 18.03 -13.00
N ARG A 109 -4.02 16.80 -13.36
CA ARG A 109 -3.77 16.42 -14.76
C ARG A 109 -5.01 16.65 -15.62
N ALA A 110 -6.17 16.19 -15.16
CA ALA A 110 -7.44 16.40 -15.87
C ALA A 110 -7.76 17.88 -16.04
N MET A 111 -7.53 18.67 -15.01
CA MET A 111 -7.74 20.13 -15.06
C MET A 111 -6.82 20.79 -16.09
N ALA A 112 -5.55 20.39 -16.14
CA ALA A 112 -4.60 20.91 -17.13
C ALA A 112 -5.01 20.51 -18.56
N GLU A 113 -5.44 19.27 -18.77
CA GLU A 113 -5.89 18.77 -20.08
C GLU A 113 -7.14 19.53 -20.58
N GLU A 114 -8.06 19.89 -19.70
CA GLU A 114 -9.25 20.68 -20.03
C GLU A 114 -8.92 22.12 -20.39
N ASN A 115 -7.80 22.65 -19.92
CA ASN A 115 -7.38 24.05 -20.07
C ASN A 115 -6.09 24.20 -20.91
N ASP A 116 -5.90 23.37 -21.90
CA ASP A 116 -4.76 23.45 -22.85
C ASP A 116 -3.39 23.39 -22.16
N GLY A 117 -3.28 22.64 -21.07
CA GLY A 117 -2.04 22.49 -20.31
C GLY A 117 -1.80 23.57 -19.27
N GLU A 118 -2.75 24.49 -19.10
CA GLU A 118 -2.63 25.58 -18.13
C GLU A 118 -3.36 25.27 -16.82
N LEU A 119 -2.77 25.70 -15.71
CA LEU A 119 -3.35 25.60 -14.38
C LEU A 119 -3.56 26.99 -13.78
N PRO A 120 -4.55 27.15 -12.87
CA PRO A 120 -4.69 28.38 -12.11
C PRO A 120 -3.40 28.72 -11.37
N GLU A 121 -3.06 30.00 -11.29
CA GLU A 121 -1.85 30.49 -10.66
C GLU A 121 -1.75 30.06 -9.19
N GLU A 122 -2.86 30.05 -8.47
CA GLU A 122 -2.92 29.62 -7.07
C GLU A 122 -2.49 28.16 -6.88
N LEU A 123 -2.81 27.27 -7.85
CA LEU A 123 -2.37 25.88 -7.81
C LEU A 123 -0.88 25.78 -8.15
N VAL A 124 -0.42 26.53 -9.13
CA VAL A 124 1.01 26.53 -9.50
C VAL A 124 1.88 26.96 -8.33
N GLU A 125 1.45 27.92 -7.54
CA GLU A 125 2.19 28.41 -6.39
C GLU A 125 2.33 27.39 -5.26
N CYS A 126 1.33 26.49 -5.09
CA CYS A 126 1.34 25.52 -4.00
C CYS A 126 1.72 24.09 -4.43
N LEU A 127 1.90 23.86 -5.71
CA LEU A 127 2.28 22.52 -6.22
C LEU A 127 3.72 22.52 -6.70
N SER A 128 4.41 21.43 -6.43
CA SER A 128 5.70 21.14 -7.05
C SER A 128 5.42 20.45 -8.39
N ILE A 129 5.76 21.10 -9.49
CA ILE A 129 5.47 20.60 -10.84
C ILE A 129 6.79 20.29 -11.54
N TYR A 130 6.95 19.03 -11.93
CA TYR A 130 8.15 18.58 -12.63
C TYR A 130 7.80 17.41 -13.56
N GLU A 131 8.62 17.24 -14.59
CA GLU A 131 8.49 16.10 -15.49
C GLU A 131 9.40 14.98 -15.06
N LYS A 132 8.92 13.76 -15.07
CA LYS A 132 9.66 12.57 -14.69
C LYS A 132 9.61 11.54 -15.80
N LEU A 133 10.79 11.05 -16.19
CA LEU A 133 10.89 9.94 -17.12
C LEU A 133 10.78 8.62 -16.33
N THR A 134 9.88 7.76 -16.78
CA THR A 134 9.67 6.44 -16.16
C THR A 134 9.60 5.36 -17.21
N LEU A 135 9.82 4.12 -16.80
CA LEU A 135 9.64 2.98 -17.66
C LEU A 135 8.29 2.33 -17.36
N SER A 136 7.57 1.97 -18.41
CA SER A 136 6.39 1.12 -18.30
C SER A 136 6.72 -0.25 -18.90
N LYS A 137 6.20 -1.30 -18.30
CA LYS A 137 6.35 -2.68 -18.78
C LYS A 137 4.98 -3.24 -19.10
N ARG A 138 4.84 -3.76 -20.30
CA ARG A 138 3.63 -4.48 -20.72
C ARG A 138 4.03 -5.57 -21.70
N LYS A 139 3.18 -6.57 -21.88
CA LYS A 139 3.43 -7.64 -22.83
C LYS A 139 3.53 -7.05 -24.24
N ALA A 140 4.48 -7.56 -25.04
CA ALA A 140 4.58 -7.21 -26.45
C ALA A 140 3.26 -7.53 -27.17
N ASN A 141 2.93 -6.72 -28.19
CA ASN A 141 1.70 -6.93 -28.95
C ASN A 141 1.76 -8.24 -29.75
N THR A 142 1.10 -9.27 -29.24
CA THR A 142 1.07 -10.61 -29.83
C THR A 142 0.15 -10.70 -31.05
N LYS A 143 -0.82 -9.79 -31.21
CA LYS A 143 -1.74 -9.81 -32.35
C LYS A 143 -1.04 -9.68 -33.72
N ALA A 144 0.01 -8.86 -33.78
CA ALA A 144 0.80 -8.73 -35.00
C ALA A 144 1.60 -10.01 -35.29
N LEU A 145 2.12 -10.66 -34.27
CA LEU A 145 2.84 -11.93 -34.38
C LEU A 145 1.90 -13.07 -34.78
N ASP A 146 0.71 -13.13 -34.22
CA ASP A 146 -0.30 -14.14 -34.53
C ASP A 146 -0.79 -13.99 -35.96
N ARG A 147 -0.98 -12.77 -36.46
CA ARG A 147 -1.31 -12.50 -37.88
C ARG A 147 -0.19 -12.96 -38.80
N ALA A 148 1.05 -12.70 -38.44
CA ALA A 148 2.20 -13.13 -39.23
C ALA A 148 2.29 -14.66 -39.30
N LYS A 149 1.98 -15.37 -38.25
CA LYS A 149 1.93 -16.84 -38.18
C LYS A 149 0.76 -17.39 -38.98
N ALA A 150 -0.39 -16.74 -38.94
CA ALA A 150 -1.58 -17.18 -39.67
C ALA A 150 -1.43 -17.04 -41.20
N ASN A 151 -0.59 -16.11 -41.67
CA ASN A 151 -0.34 -15.85 -43.10
C ASN A 151 0.86 -16.65 -43.67
N ARG A 152 1.41 -17.58 -42.95
CA ARG A 152 2.48 -18.48 -43.43
C ARG A 152 1.94 -19.78 -44.03
#